data_3f90a7c06feb026eed739f3fe0b612c3
#
_entry.id   3f90a7c06feb026eed739f3fe0b612c3
#
_cell.length_a   1.000
_cell.length_b   1.000
_cell.length_c   1.000
_cell.angle_alpha   90.00
_cell.angle_beta   90.00
_cell.angle_gamma   90.00
#
_symmetry.space_group_name_H-M   'P 1'
#
loop_
_entity.id
_entity.type
_entity.pdbx_description
1 polymer ?
#
loop_
_entity_poly.entity_id
_entity_poly.type
_entity_poly.pdbx_seq_one_letter_code
_entity_poly.pdbx_strand_id
1 'polypeptide(L)'
;MAYRPVFYGDAFGYKKHMIDFEFFTGFSLSQKQKSIQSLHNSIIRTFPERKILEVSSKSLDEIGRQASAFNLNVTLKSGKEFSVEQIFQGSKKFRRGGSQLHLIDKMTAKELKKHIGKIHQVDELVSFECFGQIFPLKPQTFFYNWLYINSLHKNQLLANQIINYDTFTDIEFNPNKSKNCQAEACSIYVYLYKSNLLDFALSSKENFLQVVYQEKKGDSYFSTKQNNFKKISLFDYEEEAKQSKVIHSKKIPKYRNISFDNEWENKSLGSTVEIIMGQSPDSKNYTDNPNDYILVQGNADMQNGRVVPRVWTTQVTKLAEKGDLILSVRAPVGDVGKTDYNVVLGRGVAAVKGNEFIFQLLSRMKQSNYWSKLSTGSTFESINSNDIKSAEIYLPSPEEQSAIGSLLRTFDDLLASYKDNLANYQSLKATMLSKMFPKDGQTSPEIRLDGFKGEWENKILSEVTNITMGQSPKSENYTDNPNDYILVQGNADIKDKQVVPRLWTTEVTKIAEIGDIILTVRAPVGDIGKTDYNVVIGRGVAAIKGNDFIFYTLEKMKMTGFWNRFSTGSTFESISSNDIKEAIIQIPTIEEQQAIGSYFSNLDNLITSHQEKITLLETLKKKLLQDMFI
;
A
#
# COMPACT_ATOMS: atom_id res chain seq x y z
N MET A 1 -29.68 10.91 -23.43
CA MET A 1 -28.61 10.18 -22.76
C MET A 1 -27.86 11.11 -21.84
N ALA A 2 -27.47 10.65 -20.65
CA ALA A 2 -26.60 11.37 -19.71
C ALA A 2 -25.48 10.43 -19.27
N TYR A 3 -24.37 11.03 -18.79
CA TYR A 3 -23.17 10.34 -18.43
C TYR A 3 -22.83 10.67 -16.96
N ARG A 4 -22.78 9.65 -16.08
CA ARG A 4 -22.56 9.86 -14.65
C ARG A 4 -21.51 8.91 -14.12
N PRO A 5 -20.70 9.38 -13.15
CA PRO A 5 -19.78 8.53 -12.43
C PRO A 5 -20.53 7.60 -11.48
N VAL A 6 -20.06 6.37 -11.43
CA VAL A 6 -20.42 5.34 -10.48
C VAL A 6 -19.16 4.98 -9.72
N PHE A 7 -19.26 4.86 -8.41
CA PHE A 7 -18.12 4.59 -7.54
C PHE A 7 -18.29 3.23 -6.90
N TYR A 8 -17.24 2.44 -6.86
CA TYR A 8 -17.25 1.15 -6.20
C TYR A 8 -15.99 0.94 -5.38
N GLY A 9 -16.17 0.27 -4.24
CA GLY A 9 -15.11 -0.06 -3.30
C GLY A 9 -15.12 -1.54 -2.93
N ASP A 10 -13.94 -2.13 -2.95
CA ASP A 10 -13.70 -3.50 -2.51
C ASP A 10 -12.46 -3.56 -1.60
N ALA A 11 -11.98 -4.75 -1.26
CA ALA A 11 -10.78 -4.89 -0.43
C ALA A 11 -9.49 -4.41 -1.12
N PHE A 12 -9.51 -4.19 -2.43
CA PHE A 12 -8.34 -3.88 -3.26
C PHE A 12 -8.24 -2.39 -3.63
N GLY A 13 -9.30 -1.62 -3.41
CA GLY A 13 -9.32 -0.21 -3.71
C GLY A 13 -10.72 0.34 -3.94
N TYR A 14 -10.77 1.63 -4.25
CA TYR A 14 -11.98 2.27 -4.75
C TYR A 14 -11.74 2.78 -6.17
N LYS A 15 -12.77 2.68 -7.01
CA LYS A 15 -12.66 3.01 -8.43
C LYS A 15 -13.88 3.81 -8.88
N LYS A 16 -13.66 4.56 -9.96
CA LYS A 16 -14.69 5.37 -10.63
C LYS A 16 -14.88 4.84 -12.04
N HIS A 17 -16.12 4.58 -12.41
CA HIS A 17 -16.49 4.23 -13.78
C HIS A 17 -17.57 5.17 -14.29
N MET A 18 -17.56 5.50 -15.57
CA MET A 18 -18.57 6.39 -16.17
C MET A 18 -19.60 5.56 -16.91
N ILE A 19 -20.89 5.80 -16.63
CA ILE A 19 -22.01 5.03 -17.18
C ILE A 19 -22.96 5.96 -17.95
N ASP A 20 -23.32 5.52 -19.16
CA ASP A 20 -24.37 6.13 -19.95
C ASP A 20 -25.75 5.59 -19.55
N PHE A 21 -26.71 6.50 -19.41
CA PHE A 21 -28.08 6.13 -19.06
C PHE A 21 -29.10 7.17 -19.59
N GLU A 22 -30.36 6.81 -19.59
CA GLU A 22 -31.45 7.73 -19.92
C GLU A 22 -31.76 8.62 -18.71
N PHE A 23 -31.59 9.92 -18.88
CA PHE A 23 -31.87 10.90 -17.84
C PHE A 23 -33.23 11.58 -18.10
N PHE A 24 -34.13 11.47 -17.13
CA PHE A 24 -35.44 12.09 -17.16
C PHE A 24 -35.35 13.51 -16.62
N THR A 25 -35.52 14.49 -17.49
CA THR A 25 -35.44 15.92 -17.18
C THR A 25 -36.61 16.37 -16.29
N GLY A 26 -36.32 17.17 -15.26
CA GLY A 26 -37.31 17.78 -14.37
C GLY A 26 -36.88 17.81 -12.92
N PHE A 27 -37.61 18.59 -12.10
CA PHE A 27 -37.31 18.81 -10.70
C PHE A 27 -38.14 17.92 -9.75
N SER A 28 -39.13 17.20 -10.26
CA SER A 28 -39.98 16.35 -9.42
C SER A 28 -39.23 15.14 -8.90
N LEU A 29 -39.61 14.69 -7.69
CA LEU A 29 -39.01 13.50 -7.08
C LEU A 29 -39.15 12.27 -7.97
N SER A 30 -40.30 12.09 -8.60
CA SER A 30 -40.58 10.94 -9.47
C SER A 30 -39.66 10.88 -10.70
N GLN A 31 -39.31 12.03 -11.30
CA GLN A 31 -38.38 12.06 -12.44
C GLN A 31 -36.96 11.78 -12.02
N LYS A 32 -36.56 12.26 -10.83
CA LYS A 32 -35.24 11.89 -10.24
C LYS A 32 -35.15 10.40 -9.97
N GLN A 33 -36.19 9.80 -9.39
CA GLN A 33 -36.25 8.36 -9.12
C GLN A 33 -36.26 7.52 -10.40
N LYS A 34 -36.96 7.96 -11.48
CA LYS A 34 -36.85 7.31 -12.81
C LYS A 34 -35.41 7.35 -13.33
N SER A 35 -34.72 8.48 -13.18
CA SER A 35 -33.30 8.61 -13.58
C SER A 35 -32.39 7.71 -12.77
N ILE A 36 -32.61 7.57 -11.46
CA ILE A 36 -31.89 6.63 -10.57
C ILE A 36 -32.09 5.19 -11.07
N GLN A 37 -33.34 4.79 -11.31
CA GLN A 37 -33.64 3.44 -11.78
C GLN A 37 -33.02 3.14 -13.16
N SER A 38 -33.04 4.11 -14.07
CA SER A 38 -32.38 3.98 -15.37
C SER A 38 -30.85 3.81 -15.22
N LEU A 39 -30.21 4.60 -14.35
CA LEU A 39 -28.79 4.48 -14.05
C LEU A 39 -28.47 3.11 -13.45
N HIS A 40 -29.24 2.66 -12.46
CA HIS A 40 -29.04 1.35 -11.82
C HIS A 40 -29.22 0.19 -12.82
N ASN A 41 -30.24 0.26 -13.70
CA ASN A 41 -30.44 -0.73 -14.76
C ASN A 41 -29.24 -0.79 -15.72
N SER A 42 -28.65 0.36 -16.06
CA SER A 42 -27.44 0.42 -16.90
C SER A 42 -26.21 -0.18 -16.20
N ILE A 43 -26.09 0.05 -14.89
CA ILE A 43 -25.01 -0.54 -14.09
C ILE A 43 -25.16 -2.07 -14.01
N ILE A 44 -26.36 -2.59 -13.74
CA ILE A 44 -26.63 -4.03 -13.66
C ILE A 44 -26.33 -4.73 -15.01
N ARG A 45 -26.61 -4.07 -16.13
CA ARG A 45 -26.24 -4.62 -17.46
C ARG A 45 -24.73 -4.73 -17.65
N THR A 46 -23.97 -3.80 -17.09
CA THR A 46 -22.50 -3.75 -17.21
C THR A 46 -21.82 -4.62 -16.14
N PHE A 47 -22.41 -4.68 -14.93
CA PHE A 47 -21.86 -5.34 -13.75
C PHE A 47 -22.98 -6.09 -12.98
N PRO A 48 -23.42 -7.28 -13.44
CA PRO A 48 -24.61 -7.98 -12.90
C PRO A 48 -24.53 -8.34 -11.40
N GLU A 49 -23.34 -8.59 -10.88
CA GLU A 49 -23.13 -9.06 -9.51
C GLU A 49 -23.05 -7.93 -8.46
N ARG A 50 -23.15 -6.65 -8.89
CA ARG A 50 -22.93 -5.51 -8.00
C ARG A 50 -24.18 -5.15 -7.18
N LYS A 51 -23.95 -4.86 -5.88
CA LYS A 51 -24.96 -4.34 -4.96
C LYS A 51 -24.90 -2.81 -4.95
N ILE A 52 -25.90 -2.19 -5.56
CA ILE A 52 -25.92 -0.76 -5.83
C ILE A 52 -26.74 -0.02 -4.78
N LEU A 53 -26.22 1.11 -4.30
CA LEU A 53 -26.93 2.06 -3.44
C LEU A 53 -26.86 3.47 -4.05
N GLU A 54 -28.00 4.10 -4.25
CA GLU A 54 -28.07 5.55 -4.51
C GLU A 54 -27.92 6.31 -3.20
N VAL A 55 -26.88 7.15 -3.11
CA VAL A 55 -26.58 7.97 -1.91
C VAL A 55 -26.97 9.40 -2.19
N SER A 56 -28.25 9.71 -2.04
CA SER A 56 -28.78 11.08 -2.18
C SER A 56 -30.10 11.25 -1.44
N SER A 57 -30.52 12.49 -1.24
CA SER A 57 -31.84 12.82 -0.67
C SER A 57 -33.02 12.33 -1.52
N LYS A 58 -32.75 11.84 -2.74
CA LYS A 58 -33.72 11.33 -3.71
C LYS A 58 -33.73 9.81 -3.82
N SER A 59 -32.85 9.13 -3.07
CA SER A 59 -32.76 7.67 -3.07
C SER A 59 -34.11 7.01 -2.83
N LEU A 60 -34.36 5.89 -3.52
CA LEU A 60 -35.50 5.01 -3.25
C LEU A 60 -35.30 4.25 -1.94
N ASP A 61 -34.07 4.00 -1.56
CA ASP A 61 -33.68 3.29 -0.35
C ASP A 61 -33.53 4.27 0.82
N GLU A 62 -34.06 3.87 2.01
CA GLU A 62 -33.94 4.66 3.25
C GLU A 62 -32.49 4.84 3.67
N ILE A 63 -31.67 3.80 3.51
CA ILE A 63 -30.23 3.81 3.84
C ILE A 63 -29.55 4.92 3.00
N GLY A 64 -29.84 4.97 1.69
CA GLY A 64 -29.28 5.98 0.82
C GLY A 64 -29.74 7.40 1.12
N ARG A 65 -30.99 7.58 1.60
CA ARG A 65 -31.47 8.89 2.08
C ARG A 65 -30.77 9.34 3.35
N GLN A 66 -30.63 8.43 4.33
CA GLN A 66 -29.92 8.72 5.59
C GLN A 66 -28.45 9.00 5.36
N ALA A 67 -27.83 8.32 4.41
CA ALA A 67 -26.42 8.54 4.03
C ALA A 67 -26.20 9.83 3.22
N SER A 68 -27.26 10.52 2.77
CA SER A 68 -27.07 11.83 2.11
C SER A 68 -26.39 12.83 3.03
N ALA A 69 -25.43 13.60 2.53
CA ALA A 69 -24.72 14.64 3.28
C ALA A 69 -25.63 15.70 3.92
N PHE A 70 -26.87 15.84 3.42
CA PHE A 70 -27.90 16.69 4.00
C PHE A 70 -28.62 16.08 5.20
N ASN A 71 -28.59 14.76 5.33
CA ASN A 71 -29.29 13.99 6.38
C ASN A 71 -28.35 13.29 7.36
N LEU A 72 -27.11 13.01 6.93
CA LEU A 72 -26.09 12.44 7.79
C LEU A 72 -25.65 13.51 8.81
N ASN A 73 -26.11 13.35 10.03
CA ASN A 73 -25.87 14.30 11.12
C ASN A 73 -24.69 13.89 11.98
N VAL A 74 -24.04 14.89 12.54
CA VAL A 74 -22.97 14.78 13.52
C VAL A 74 -23.41 15.49 14.78
N THR A 75 -23.39 14.76 15.88
CA THR A 75 -23.63 15.31 17.21
C THR A 75 -22.31 15.79 17.80
N LEU A 76 -22.21 17.08 18.12
CA LEU A 76 -21.07 17.66 18.82
C LEU A 76 -21.13 17.35 20.33
N LYS A 77 -20.03 17.58 21.05
CA LYS A 77 -20.00 17.45 22.53
C LYS A 77 -21.04 18.32 23.24
N SER A 78 -21.39 19.44 22.65
CA SER A 78 -22.46 20.34 23.15
C SER A 78 -23.86 19.74 23.05
N GLY A 79 -24.03 18.56 22.44
CA GLY A 79 -25.33 17.94 22.16
C GLY A 79 -26.03 18.50 20.92
N LYS A 80 -25.46 19.50 20.24
CA LYS A 80 -26.02 20.06 19.02
C LYS A 80 -25.71 19.15 17.83
N GLU A 81 -26.66 19.05 16.90
CA GLU A 81 -26.55 18.24 15.69
C GLU A 81 -26.50 19.11 14.44
N PHE A 82 -25.56 18.77 13.54
CA PHE A 82 -25.40 19.43 12.24
C PHE A 82 -25.21 18.41 11.14
N SER A 83 -25.77 18.67 9.97
CA SER A 83 -25.52 17.82 8.82
C SER A 83 -24.09 18.00 8.28
N VAL A 84 -23.58 16.94 7.64
CA VAL A 84 -22.25 17.00 6.97
C VAL A 84 -22.17 18.18 6.00
N GLU A 85 -23.25 18.46 5.24
CA GLU A 85 -23.29 19.60 4.32
C GLU A 85 -23.19 20.95 5.05
N GLN A 86 -23.83 21.12 6.23
CA GLN A 86 -23.68 22.37 7.02
C GLN A 86 -22.24 22.57 7.47
N ILE A 87 -21.63 21.51 8.05
CA ILE A 87 -20.25 21.58 8.54
C ILE A 87 -19.30 21.86 7.36
N PHE A 88 -19.48 21.16 6.24
CA PHE A 88 -18.65 21.35 5.05
C PHE A 88 -18.71 22.78 4.51
N GLN A 89 -19.92 23.33 4.39
CA GLN A 89 -20.08 24.70 3.89
C GLN A 89 -19.53 25.73 4.88
N GLY A 90 -19.80 25.56 6.18
CA GLY A 90 -19.32 26.46 7.22
C GLY A 90 -17.79 26.45 7.40
N SER A 91 -17.16 25.32 7.11
CA SER A 91 -15.70 25.18 7.22
C SER A 91 -14.90 25.89 6.13
N LYS A 92 -15.53 26.40 5.08
CA LYS A 92 -14.86 27.17 4.03
C LYS A 92 -14.28 28.46 4.57
N LYS A 93 -12.96 28.60 4.44
CA LYS A 93 -12.22 29.77 4.88
C LYS A 93 -11.85 30.65 3.70
N PHE A 94 -12.36 31.86 3.71
CA PHE A 94 -12.11 32.86 2.68
C PHE A 94 -10.99 33.81 3.08
N ARG A 95 -10.30 34.40 2.09
CA ARG A 95 -9.12 35.25 2.32
C ARG A 95 -9.46 36.46 3.19
N ARG A 96 -10.60 37.12 2.94
CA ARG A 96 -11.07 38.33 3.66
C ARG A 96 -12.10 37.99 4.74
N GLY A 97 -13.04 37.08 4.41
CA GLY A 97 -14.19 36.75 5.27
C GLY A 97 -13.90 35.69 6.34
N GLY A 98 -12.73 35.05 6.35
CA GLY A 98 -12.39 33.99 7.31
C GLY A 98 -13.27 32.75 7.20
N SER A 99 -13.30 31.94 8.25
CA SER A 99 -14.16 30.75 8.36
C SER A 99 -15.62 31.13 8.62
N GLN A 100 -16.54 30.40 8.01
CA GLN A 100 -17.99 30.66 8.15
C GLN A 100 -18.66 29.68 9.14
N LEU A 101 -17.88 28.96 9.93
CA LEU A 101 -18.36 27.92 10.85
C LEU A 101 -19.35 28.46 11.90
N HIS A 102 -19.21 29.74 12.28
CA HIS A 102 -20.11 30.41 13.22
C HIS A 102 -21.56 30.58 12.70
N LEU A 103 -21.81 30.29 11.43
CA LEU A 103 -23.14 30.36 10.81
C LEU A 103 -23.91 29.06 10.83
N ILE A 104 -23.26 27.91 11.17
CA ILE A 104 -23.93 26.62 11.14
C ILE A 104 -25.10 26.53 12.14
N ASP A 105 -25.03 27.24 13.26
CA ASP A 105 -26.10 27.36 14.26
C ASP A 105 -27.28 28.21 13.79
N LYS A 106 -27.07 29.05 12.76
CA LYS A 106 -28.02 30.11 12.37
C LYS A 106 -28.72 29.83 11.03
N MET A 107 -28.17 28.92 10.25
CA MET A 107 -28.62 28.65 8.88
C MET A 107 -28.77 27.13 8.63
N THR A 108 -29.81 26.78 7.89
CA THR A 108 -29.92 25.41 7.34
C THR A 108 -28.85 25.15 6.29
N ALA A 109 -28.59 23.87 5.98
CA ALA A 109 -27.61 23.48 4.96
C ALA A 109 -27.84 24.17 3.60
N LYS A 110 -29.09 24.34 3.20
CA LYS A 110 -29.46 25.00 1.93
C LYS A 110 -29.18 26.50 1.95
N GLU A 111 -29.54 27.18 3.05
CA GLU A 111 -29.31 28.60 3.22
C GLU A 111 -27.83 28.93 3.29
N LEU A 112 -27.07 28.14 4.07
CA LEU A 112 -25.63 28.28 4.19
C LEU A 112 -24.93 28.06 2.84
N LYS A 113 -25.31 27.03 2.08
CA LYS A 113 -24.78 26.77 0.74
C LYS A 113 -25.04 27.95 -0.22
N LYS A 114 -26.24 28.55 -0.16
CA LYS A 114 -26.58 29.74 -0.97
C LYS A 114 -25.76 30.96 -0.53
N HIS A 115 -25.59 31.15 0.77
CA HIS A 115 -24.77 32.23 1.35
C HIS A 115 -23.30 32.11 0.91
N ILE A 116 -22.71 30.95 1.08
CA ILE A 116 -21.34 30.62 0.66
C ILE A 116 -21.15 30.82 -0.85
N GLY A 117 -22.14 30.48 -1.66
CA GLY A 117 -22.11 30.70 -3.11
C GLY A 117 -21.99 32.19 -3.48
N LYS A 118 -22.57 33.09 -2.68
CA LYS A 118 -22.41 34.55 -2.87
C LYS A 118 -21.01 35.03 -2.48
N ILE A 119 -20.46 34.50 -1.37
CA ILE A 119 -19.09 34.86 -0.93
C ILE A 119 -18.07 34.43 -1.98
N HIS A 120 -18.22 33.25 -2.56
CA HIS A 120 -17.34 32.77 -3.63
C HIS A 120 -17.25 33.68 -4.88
N GLN A 121 -18.24 34.54 -5.09
CA GLN A 121 -18.22 35.48 -6.22
C GLN A 121 -17.31 36.70 -5.97
N VAL A 122 -17.03 37.01 -4.71
CA VAL A 122 -16.35 38.26 -4.27
C VAL A 122 -15.11 38.02 -3.42
N ASP A 123 -14.86 36.79 -2.97
CA ASP A 123 -13.74 36.44 -2.11
C ASP A 123 -13.16 35.06 -2.47
N GLU A 124 -11.86 34.90 -2.28
CA GLU A 124 -11.10 33.69 -2.63
C GLU A 124 -11.13 32.68 -1.50
N LEU A 125 -11.48 31.43 -1.82
CA LEU A 125 -11.36 30.30 -0.90
C LEU A 125 -9.88 29.92 -0.75
N VAL A 126 -9.34 29.95 0.47
CA VAL A 126 -7.92 29.70 0.74
C VAL A 126 -7.65 28.37 1.46
N SER A 127 -8.61 27.88 2.24
CA SER A 127 -8.51 26.59 2.96
C SER A 127 -9.89 26.20 3.49
N PHE A 128 -9.95 25.03 4.16
CA PHE A 128 -11.07 24.72 5.06
C PHE A 128 -10.57 24.81 6.50
N GLU A 129 -11.41 25.36 7.38
CA GLU A 129 -11.14 25.43 8.82
C GLU A 129 -12.34 24.84 9.56
N CYS A 130 -12.14 23.69 10.20
CA CYS A 130 -13.19 22.95 10.88
C CYS A 130 -12.76 22.67 12.32
N PHE A 131 -13.49 23.23 13.29
CA PHE A 131 -13.24 23.04 14.72
C PHE A 131 -11.75 23.16 15.10
N GLY A 132 -11.10 24.27 14.69
CA GLY A 132 -9.70 24.54 14.99
C GLY A 132 -8.66 23.80 14.12
N GLN A 133 -9.09 22.91 13.24
CA GLN A 133 -8.21 22.24 12.28
C GLN A 133 -8.26 22.90 10.91
N ILE A 134 -7.09 23.04 10.28
CA ILE A 134 -6.96 23.59 8.92
C ILE A 134 -6.70 22.45 7.94
N PHE A 135 -7.43 22.47 6.82
CA PHE A 135 -7.29 21.51 5.73
C PHE A 135 -6.95 22.25 4.43
N PRO A 136 -6.01 21.73 3.62
CA PRO A 136 -5.64 22.34 2.36
C PRO A 136 -6.74 22.16 1.30
N LEU A 137 -6.68 22.97 0.23
CA LEU A 137 -7.58 22.82 -0.91
C LEU A 137 -7.22 21.64 -1.83
N LYS A 138 -6.02 21.11 -1.71
CA LYS A 138 -5.54 19.95 -2.47
C LYS A 138 -5.10 18.83 -1.52
N PRO A 139 -5.43 17.56 -1.83
CA PRO A 139 -6.33 17.09 -2.90
C PRO A 139 -7.75 17.67 -2.79
N GLN A 140 -8.41 17.94 -3.92
CA GLN A 140 -9.66 18.74 -3.95
C GLN A 140 -10.81 18.13 -3.13
N THR A 141 -10.88 16.80 -3.00
CA THR A 141 -11.95 16.11 -2.27
C THR A 141 -11.55 15.70 -0.87
N PHE A 142 -10.31 15.99 -0.45
CA PHE A 142 -9.74 15.51 0.81
C PHE A 142 -10.59 15.88 2.04
N PHE A 143 -10.84 17.17 2.26
CA PHE A 143 -11.59 17.59 3.44
C PHE A 143 -13.02 17.06 3.44
N TYR A 144 -13.68 17.03 2.27
CA TYR A 144 -15.04 16.50 2.16
C TYR A 144 -15.09 15.01 2.49
N ASN A 145 -14.23 14.19 1.88
CA ASN A 145 -14.19 12.76 2.13
C ASN A 145 -13.80 12.44 3.58
N TRP A 146 -12.83 13.17 4.13
CA TRP A 146 -12.46 13.07 5.54
C TRP A 146 -13.65 13.35 6.47
N LEU A 147 -14.34 14.46 6.28
CA LEU A 147 -15.50 14.84 7.09
C LEU A 147 -16.63 13.82 6.97
N TYR A 148 -16.99 13.45 5.74
CA TYR A 148 -18.09 12.53 5.47
C TYR A 148 -17.84 11.15 6.08
N ILE A 149 -16.65 10.59 5.87
CA ILE A 149 -16.29 9.25 6.33
C ILE A 149 -16.21 9.19 7.86
N ASN A 150 -15.67 10.23 8.52
CA ASN A 150 -15.71 10.32 9.98
C ASN A 150 -17.14 10.39 10.51
N SER A 151 -18.02 11.15 9.84
CA SER A 151 -19.43 11.27 10.22
C SER A 151 -20.18 9.95 10.06
N LEU A 152 -19.95 9.25 8.94
CA LEU A 152 -20.52 7.92 8.69
C LEU A 152 -20.04 6.90 9.73
N HIS A 153 -18.73 6.90 10.03
CA HIS A 153 -18.14 5.98 11.00
C HIS A 153 -18.70 6.18 12.42
N LYS A 154 -19.01 7.41 12.81
CA LYS A 154 -19.69 7.68 14.10
C LYS A 154 -21.11 7.12 14.16
N ASN A 155 -21.81 7.04 13.04
CA ASN A 155 -23.14 6.43 12.94
C ASN A 155 -23.00 4.93 12.62
N GLN A 156 -22.64 4.11 13.62
CA GLN A 156 -22.35 2.69 13.46
C GLN A 156 -23.53 1.88 12.87
N LEU A 157 -24.78 2.27 13.17
CA LEU A 157 -25.96 1.61 12.61
C LEU A 157 -26.03 1.77 11.08
N LEU A 158 -25.84 3.01 10.59
CA LEU A 158 -25.83 3.29 9.17
C LEU A 158 -24.58 2.73 8.49
N ALA A 159 -23.44 2.86 9.12
CA ALA A 159 -22.16 2.33 8.62
C ALA A 159 -22.21 0.83 8.36
N ASN A 160 -22.78 0.05 9.31
CA ASN A 160 -22.96 -1.40 9.18
C ASN A 160 -23.94 -1.80 8.06
N GLN A 161 -24.83 -0.91 7.65
CA GLN A 161 -25.71 -1.12 6.50
C GLN A 161 -24.98 -0.79 5.18
N ILE A 162 -24.21 0.29 5.13
CA ILE A 162 -23.46 0.74 3.97
C ILE A 162 -22.42 -0.30 3.50
N ILE A 163 -21.75 -0.99 4.40
CA ILE A 163 -20.73 -2.01 4.04
C ILE A 163 -21.28 -3.23 3.32
N ASN A 164 -22.61 -3.43 3.31
CA ASN A 164 -23.28 -4.49 2.56
C ASN A 164 -23.41 -4.17 1.05
N TYR A 165 -23.13 -2.96 0.65
CA TYR A 165 -23.10 -2.50 -0.73
C TYR A 165 -21.64 -2.37 -1.21
N ASP A 166 -21.45 -2.43 -2.52
CA ASP A 166 -20.12 -2.29 -3.13
C ASP A 166 -20.07 -1.22 -4.22
N THR A 167 -21.23 -0.71 -4.63
CA THR A 167 -21.39 0.24 -5.74
C THR A 167 -22.31 1.38 -5.33
N PHE A 168 -21.86 2.62 -5.55
CA PHE A 168 -22.55 3.82 -5.09
C PHE A 168 -22.77 4.81 -6.22
N THR A 169 -23.97 5.39 -6.24
CA THR A 169 -24.37 6.44 -7.18
C THR A 169 -24.87 7.68 -6.45
N ASP A 170 -24.79 8.83 -7.12
CA ASP A 170 -25.37 10.09 -6.67
C ASP A 170 -25.96 10.82 -7.88
N ILE A 171 -27.26 10.73 -8.07
CA ILE A 171 -27.96 11.34 -9.21
C ILE A 171 -27.94 12.87 -9.19
N GLU A 172 -27.74 13.47 -8.02
CA GLU A 172 -27.65 14.92 -7.85
C GLU A 172 -26.23 15.46 -8.11
N PHE A 173 -25.23 14.58 -8.12
CA PHE A 173 -23.86 14.95 -8.42
C PHE A 173 -23.64 15.22 -9.91
N ASN A 174 -23.12 16.40 -10.22
CA ASN A 174 -22.71 16.77 -11.56
C ASN A 174 -21.19 17.05 -11.57
N PRO A 175 -20.37 16.19 -12.24
CA PRO A 175 -18.91 16.33 -12.23
C PRO A 175 -18.40 17.61 -12.87
N ASN A 176 -19.21 18.25 -13.74
CA ASN A 176 -18.86 19.53 -14.35
C ASN A 176 -19.10 20.74 -13.42
N LYS A 177 -19.90 20.56 -12.34
CA LYS A 177 -20.28 21.64 -11.41
C LYS A 177 -19.75 21.43 -10.00
N SER A 178 -19.42 20.21 -9.61
CA SER A 178 -18.93 19.85 -8.27
C SER A 178 -17.79 18.86 -8.36
N LYS A 179 -16.90 18.89 -7.39
CA LYS A 179 -15.83 17.89 -7.24
C LYS A 179 -16.14 16.88 -6.14
N ASN A 180 -16.87 17.29 -5.10
CA ASN A 180 -17.18 16.45 -3.95
C ASN A 180 -18.43 15.60 -4.23
N CYS A 181 -18.37 14.31 -3.94
CA CYS A 181 -19.42 13.34 -4.19
C CYS A 181 -19.58 12.39 -2.99
N GLN A 182 -20.77 12.31 -2.43
CA GLN A 182 -21.07 11.43 -1.29
C GLN A 182 -20.98 9.94 -1.67
N ALA A 183 -21.29 9.58 -2.91
CA ALA A 183 -21.12 8.23 -3.42
C ALA A 183 -19.64 7.81 -3.48
N GLU A 184 -18.74 8.75 -3.85
CA GLU A 184 -17.29 8.53 -3.76
C GLU A 184 -16.85 8.28 -2.31
N ALA A 185 -17.32 9.09 -1.37
CA ALA A 185 -16.98 8.93 0.04
C ALA A 185 -17.47 7.59 0.61
N CYS A 186 -18.67 7.10 0.22
CA CYS A 186 -19.16 5.77 0.59
C CYS A 186 -18.27 4.66 0.01
N SER A 187 -17.85 4.76 -1.25
CA SER A 187 -16.97 3.77 -1.86
C SER A 187 -15.60 3.70 -1.18
N ILE A 188 -15.04 4.85 -0.79
CA ILE A 188 -13.81 4.94 0.01
C ILE A 188 -14.02 4.30 1.39
N TYR A 189 -15.16 4.57 2.05
CA TYR A 189 -15.49 3.96 3.35
C TYR A 189 -15.50 2.43 3.27
N VAL A 190 -16.18 1.87 2.27
CA VAL A 190 -16.27 0.41 2.05
C VAL A 190 -14.90 -0.18 1.74
N TYR A 191 -14.10 0.49 0.92
CA TYR A 191 -12.71 0.10 0.67
C TYR A 191 -11.89 0.06 1.98
N LEU A 192 -11.91 1.13 2.76
CA LEU A 192 -11.16 1.21 4.02
C LEU A 192 -11.59 0.15 5.02
N TYR A 193 -12.91 -0.12 5.10
CA TYR A 193 -13.47 -1.16 5.97
C TYR A 193 -13.03 -2.56 5.51
N LYS A 194 -13.26 -2.92 4.25
CA LYS A 194 -12.93 -4.24 3.70
C LYS A 194 -11.43 -4.54 3.65
N SER A 195 -10.60 -3.50 3.59
CA SER A 195 -9.13 -3.62 3.65
C SER A 195 -8.56 -3.56 5.07
N ASN A 196 -9.42 -3.45 6.11
CA ASN A 196 -9.02 -3.26 7.52
C ASN A 196 -8.13 -2.01 7.74
N LEU A 197 -8.30 -0.98 6.93
CA LEU A 197 -7.54 0.28 7.01
C LEU A 197 -8.36 1.44 7.62
N LEU A 198 -9.64 1.20 7.95
CA LEU A 198 -10.56 2.26 8.35
C LEU A 198 -10.10 3.00 9.62
N ASP A 199 -9.84 2.27 10.70
CA ASP A 199 -9.42 2.86 11.97
C ASP A 199 -8.08 3.60 11.84
N PHE A 200 -7.15 3.03 11.07
CA PHE A 200 -5.89 3.69 10.78
C PHE A 200 -6.09 4.98 9.97
N ALA A 201 -6.85 4.92 8.89
CA ALA A 201 -7.12 6.09 8.05
C ALA A 201 -7.82 7.20 8.86
N LEU A 202 -8.76 6.85 9.75
CA LEU A 202 -9.49 7.81 10.56
C LEU A 202 -8.73 8.29 11.80
N SER A 203 -7.59 7.71 12.12
CA SER A 203 -6.79 8.12 13.29
C SER A 203 -6.13 9.50 13.12
N SER A 204 -5.84 9.95 11.89
CA SER A 204 -5.38 11.33 11.60
C SER A 204 -5.66 11.71 10.15
N LYS A 205 -5.72 13.02 9.88
CA LYS A 205 -5.88 13.53 8.50
C LYS A 205 -4.70 13.18 7.59
N GLU A 206 -3.50 13.08 8.15
CA GLU A 206 -2.28 12.67 7.45
C GLU A 206 -2.35 11.20 7.03
N ASN A 207 -2.83 10.31 7.92
CA ASN A 207 -3.03 8.90 7.62
C ASN A 207 -4.11 8.70 6.54
N PHE A 208 -5.18 9.50 6.62
CA PHE A 208 -6.21 9.48 5.60
C PHE A 208 -5.68 9.92 4.23
N LEU A 209 -4.89 11.02 4.19
CA LEU A 209 -4.22 11.47 2.97
C LEU A 209 -3.33 10.36 2.38
N GLN A 210 -2.53 9.72 3.22
CA GLN A 210 -1.63 8.66 2.81
C GLN A 210 -2.38 7.45 2.23
N VAL A 211 -3.45 6.99 2.89
CA VAL A 211 -4.17 5.77 2.50
C VAL A 211 -5.09 6.00 1.30
N VAL A 212 -5.77 7.16 1.26
CA VAL A 212 -6.82 7.42 0.27
C VAL A 212 -6.27 8.12 -0.97
N TYR A 213 -5.28 9.01 -0.82
CA TYR A 213 -4.81 9.86 -1.91
C TYR A 213 -3.43 9.49 -2.43
N GLN A 214 -2.75 8.46 -1.86
CA GLN A 214 -1.42 8.00 -2.28
C GLN A 214 -0.54 9.18 -2.71
N GLU A 215 0.12 9.86 -1.76
CA GLU A 215 1.08 10.90 -2.13
C GLU A 215 2.11 10.32 -3.09
N LYS A 216 1.98 10.62 -4.38
CA LYS A 216 3.08 10.47 -5.33
C LYS A 216 4.20 11.37 -4.82
N LYS A 217 5.32 10.77 -4.44
CA LYS A 217 6.56 11.50 -4.15
C LYS A 217 6.84 12.45 -5.32
N GLY A 218 6.62 13.73 -5.15
CA GLY A 218 6.89 14.72 -6.20
C GLY A 218 6.42 16.13 -5.94
N ASP A 219 5.41 16.38 -5.13
CA ASP A 219 5.01 17.75 -4.82
C ASP A 219 5.32 18.09 -3.36
N SER A 220 6.43 18.82 -3.18
CA SER A 220 6.85 19.41 -1.91
C SER A 220 5.89 20.54 -1.48
N TYR A 221 4.82 20.18 -0.75
CA TYR A 221 3.93 21.17 -0.13
C TYR A 221 3.81 21.04 1.40
N PHE A 222 4.60 20.17 2.02
CA PHE A 222 4.71 20.05 3.47
C PHE A 222 6.16 20.19 3.95
N SER A 223 6.85 21.26 3.55
CA SER A 223 7.99 21.74 4.31
C SER A 223 7.53 22.95 5.13
N THR A 224 7.77 22.83 6.41
CA THR A 224 7.77 23.82 7.48
C THR A 224 6.59 23.83 8.44
N LYS A 225 7.03 23.46 9.61
CA LYS A 225 6.52 23.62 10.98
C LYS A 225 5.86 22.40 11.58
N GLN A 226 6.71 21.62 12.27
CA GLN A 226 6.31 20.80 13.42
C GLN A 226 5.45 21.66 14.35
N ASN A 227 4.17 21.37 14.41
CA ASN A 227 3.33 21.81 15.50
C ASN A 227 2.73 20.57 16.16
N ASN A 228 2.96 20.45 17.46
CA ASN A 228 2.44 19.43 18.34
C ASN A 228 0.92 19.33 18.24
N PHE A 229 0.39 18.21 17.74
CA PHE A 229 -1.05 17.96 17.72
C PHE A 229 -1.39 16.75 18.58
N LYS A 230 -2.21 16.99 19.61
CA LYS A 230 -2.94 15.97 20.38
C LYS A 230 -3.96 15.26 19.48
N LYS A 231 -4.11 13.96 19.66
CA LYS A 231 -5.15 13.15 19.03
C LYS A 231 -6.52 13.49 19.64
N ILE A 232 -7.33 14.23 18.92
CA ILE A 232 -8.73 14.52 19.28
C ILE A 232 -9.56 14.29 18.02
N SER A 233 -10.69 13.56 18.14
CA SER A 233 -11.67 13.42 17.05
C SER A 233 -12.05 14.81 16.53
N LEU A 234 -12.33 14.93 15.23
CA LEU A 234 -12.76 16.18 14.57
C LEU A 234 -13.86 16.91 15.35
N PHE A 235 -14.65 16.19 16.15
CA PHE A 235 -15.82 16.70 16.85
C PHE A 235 -15.61 16.90 18.36
N ASP A 236 -14.40 16.64 18.88
CA ASP A 236 -14.06 16.77 20.30
C ASP A 236 -13.44 18.15 20.67
N TYR A 237 -13.47 19.12 19.74
CA TYR A 237 -12.73 20.39 19.82
C TYR A 237 -13.49 21.59 20.43
N GLU A 238 -14.43 21.40 21.36
CA GLU A 238 -15.13 22.54 21.98
C GLU A 238 -14.61 22.93 23.36
N GLU A 239 -13.39 23.06 23.69
CA GLU A 239 -12.87 23.79 24.86
C GLU A 239 -11.40 23.47 25.17
N GLU A 240 -10.47 24.14 24.53
CA GLU A 240 -9.13 24.37 25.13
C GLU A 240 -8.41 25.60 24.53
N ALA A 241 -9.13 26.72 24.37
CA ALA A 241 -8.52 27.99 23.95
C ALA A 241 -8.16 28.93 25.12
N LYS A 242 -8.10 28.42 26.35
CA LYS A 242 -7.63 29.25 27.51
C LYS A 242 -6.95 28.37 28.53
N GLN A 243 -5.65 28.16 28.40
CA GLN A 243 -4.67 28.15 29.52
C GLN A 243 -3.31 27.71 29.04
N SER A 244 -2.46 28.64 28.66
CA SER A 244 -1.02 28.43 28.62
C SER A 244 -0.48 28.38 30.04
N LYS A 245 -0.08 27.20 30.51
CA LYS A 245 0.81 27.06 31.66
C LYS A 245 1.83 25.92 31.40
N VAL A 246 3.07 26.26 31.69
CA VAL A 246 4.30 25.46 31.76
C VAL A 246 4.08 23.95 31.68
N ILE A 247 4.47 23.34 30.56
CA ILE A 247 4.38 21.89 30.34
C ILE A 247 5.67 21.26 30.81
N HIS A 248 5.61 20.54 31.93
CA HIS A 248 6.51 19.41 32.18
C HIS A 248 6.24 18.36 31.09
N SER A 249 7.29 17.86 30.44
CA SER A 249 7.16 16.83 29.41
C SER A 249 6.50 15.59 30.02
N LYS A 250 5.20 15.40 29.81
CA LYS A 250 4.50 14.17 30.21
C LYS A 250 5.06 12.99 29.42
N LYS A 251 5.40 11.92 30.13
CA LYS A 251 5.85 10.64 29.54
C LYS A 251 4.66 9.87 28.96
N ILE A 252 4.16 10.34 27.83
CA ILE A 252 2.99 9.81 27.12
C ILE A 252 3.38 9.63 25.65
N PRO A 253 3.10 8.48 25.03
CA PRO A 253 3.36 8.26 23.59
C PRO A 253 2.52 9.20 22.74
N LYS A 254 3.01 9.48 21.54
CA LYS A 254 2.33 10.36 20.57
C LYS A 254 0.98 9.79 20.11
N TYR A 255 0.90 8.48 19.94
CA TYR A 255 -0.33 7.73 19.65
C TYR A 255 -0.68 6.84 20.84
N ARG A 256 -1.88 7.01 21.37
CA ARG A 256 -2.39 6.27 22.50
C ARG A 256 -3.89 6.07 22.38
N ASN A 257 -4.41 4.94 22.82
CA ASN A 257 -5.86 4.75 22.93
C ASN A 257 -6.40 5.70 24.01
N ILE A 258 -7.50 6.40 23.71
CA ILE A 258 -8.13 7.40 24.59
C ILE A 258 -8.65 6.82 25.92
N SER A 259 -8.80 5.51 26.01
CA SER A 259 -9.19 4.84 27.26
C SER A 259 -8.07 4.74 28.28
N PHE A 260 -6.83 5.10 27.92
CA PHE A 260 -5.66 5.06 28.79
C PHE A 260 -5.11 6.50 28.99
N ASP A 261 -5.02 6.96 30.24
CA ASP A 261 -4.59 8.32 30.59
C ASP A 261 -3.39 8.38 31.57
N ASN A 262 -3.04 7.27 32.19
CA ASN A 262 -1.93 7.20 33.16
C ASN A 262 -0.58 7.39 32.46
N GLU A 263 0.38 8.10 33.11
CA GLU A 263 1.76 8.19 32.62
C GLU A 263 2.44 6.81 32.64
N TRP A 264 3.33 6.57 31.68
CA TRP A 264 4.12 5.35 31.64
C TRP A 264 5.23 5.39 32.68
N GLU A 265 5.46 4.29 33.37
CA GLU A 265 6.52 4.15 34.35
C GLU A 265 7.87 3.91 33.70
N ASN A 266 8.90 4.63 34.14
CA ASN A 266 10.28 4.36 33.75
C ASN A 266 10.85 3.21 34.57
N LYS A 267 11.26 2.12 33.93
CA LYS A 267 11.87 0.94 34.56
C LYS A 267 13.06 0.45 33.75
N SER A 268 13.95 -0.30 34.38
CA SER A 268 14.95 -1.05 33.64
C SER A 268 14.38 -2.36 33.09
N LEU A 269 14.82 -2.77 31.90
CA LEU A 269 14.33 -4.00 31.26
C LEU A 269 14.56 -5.22 32.19
N GLY A 270 15.72 -5.31 32.86
CA GLY A 270 16.03 -6.40 33.75
C GLY A 270 15.22 -6.44 35.06
N SER A 271 14.57 -5.32 35.45
CA SER A 271 13.62 -5.31 36.58
C SER A 271 12.21 -5.75 36.16
N THR A 272 11.97 -5.83 34.86
CA THR A 272 10.64 -6.10 34.27
C THR A 272 10.50 -7.52 33.76
N VAL A 273 11.57 -8.05 33.15
CA VAL A 273 11.58 -9.38 32.51
C VAL A 273 12.84 -10.15 32.89
N GLU A 274 12.75 -11.48 32.92
CA GLU A 274 13.89 -12.36 33.06
C GLU A 274 14.69 -12.39 31.76
N ILE A 275 16.05 -12.30 31.86
CA ILE A 275 16.98 -12.32 30.74
C ILE A 275 17.99 -13.43 30.94
N ILE A 276 18.07 -14.36 30.00
CA ILE A 276 18.98 -15.51 30.02
C ILE A 276 20.00 -15.35 28.89
N MET A 277 21.25 -15.07 29.21
CA MET A 277 22.33 -15.01 28.23
C MET A 277 22.67 -16.40 27.72
N GLY A 278 22.81 -16.53 26.40
CA GLY A 278 23.17 -17.81 25.79
C GLY A 278 24.63 -18.21 26.01
N GLN A 279 24.87 -19.50 25.97
CA GLN A 279 26.18 -20.15 26.09
C GLN A 279 26.27 -21.23 25.01
N SER A 280 27.21 -21.07 24.06
CA SER A 280 27.37 -22.06 23.00
C SER A 280 27.78 -23.42 23.56
N PRO A 281 27.12 -24.50 23.10
CA PRO A 281 27.64 -25.86 23.28
C PRO A 281 29.02 -26.02 22.65
N ASP A 282 29.73 -27.07 23.00
CA ASP A 282 30.95 -27.47 22.31
C ASP A 282 30.62 -27.86 20.87
N SER A 283 31.38 -27.38 19.89
CA SER A 283 31.14 -27.58 18.47
C SER A 283 31.08 -29.05 18.06
N LYS A 284 31.75 -29.94 18.77
CA LYS A 284 31.67 -31.40 18.54
C LYS A 284 30.29 -31.99 18.78
N ASN A 285 29.42 -31.27 19.51
CA ASN A 285 28.05 -31.70 19.81
C ASN A 285 27.01 -31.08 18.86
N TYR A 286 27.45 -30.40 17.79
CA TYR A 286 26.55 -29.90 16.77
C TYR A 286 26.15 -31.04 15.83
N THR A 287 24.88 -31.07 15.43
CA THR A 287 24.31 -32.11 14.57
C THR A 287 23.39 -31.50 13.52
N ASP A 288 23.13 -32.28 12.47
CA ASP A 288 22.10 -31.97 11.47
C ASP A 288 20.82 -32.79 11.71
N ASN A 289 20.76 -33.53 12.83
CA ASN A 289 19.61 -34.37 13.17
C ASN A 289 18.47 -33.51 13.74
N PRO A 290 17.31 -33.40 13.07
CA PRO A 290 16.21 -32.56 13.51
C PRO A 290 15.50 -33.06 14.78
N ASN A 291 15.84 -34.24 15.28
CA ASN A 291 15.31 -34.77 16.55
C ASN A 291 16.10 -34.33 17.77
N ASP A 292 17.29 -33.74 17.56
CA ASP A 292 18.09 -33.15 18.64
C ASP A 292 17.59 -31.75 19.01
N TYR A 293 18.19 -31.14 20.04
CA TYR A 293 17.80 -29.80 20.48
C TYR A 293 18.15 -28.75 19.44
N ILE A 294 17.18 -27.90 19.06
CA ILE A 294 17.42 -26.76 18.17
C ILE A 294 18.42 -25.80 18.84
N LEU A 295 19.47 -25.43 18.13
CA LEU A 295 20.47 -24.47 18.58
C LEU A 295 20.32 -23.14 17.85
N VAL A 296 20.07 -22.07 18.61
CA VAL A 296 19.98 -20.70 18.08
C VAL A 296 21.26 -19.96 18.44
N GLN A 297 22.04 -19.56 17.44
CA GLN A 297 23.36 -18.96 17.60
C GLN A 297 23.40 -17.45 17.34
N GLY A 298 22.48 -16.93 16.55
CA GLY A 298 22.45 -15.53 16.14
C GLY A 298 21.31 -15.17 15.22
N ASN A 299 21.45 -14.01 14.59
CA ASN A 299 20.43 -13.45 13.68
C ASN A 299 20.07 -14.38 12.50
N ALA A 300 21.03 -15.15 11.99
CA ALA A 300 20.79 -16.07 10.88
C ALA A 300 19.74 -17.16 11.19
N ASP A 301 19.47 -17.42 12.46
CA ASP A 301 18.49 -18.40 12.94
C ASP A 301 17.12 -17.76 13.21
N MET A 302 16.96 -16.48 12.83
CA MET A 302 15.72 -15.72 12.98
C MET A 302 15.27 -15.15 11.62
N GLN A 303 14.02 -15.38 11.24
CA GLN A 303 13.42 -14.85 10.02
C GLN A 303 12.00 -14.36 10.31
N ASN A 304 11.65 -13.18 9.80
CA ASN A 304 10.32 -12.58 9.97
C ASN A 304 9.85 -12.51 11.44
N GLY A 305 10.77 -12.21 12.38
CA GLY A 305 10.46 -12.15 13.81
C GLY A 305 10.21 -13.51 14.47
N ARG A 306 10.61 -14.61 13.84
CA ARG A 306 10.49 -15.97 14.35
C ARG A 306 11.84 -16.70 14.30
N VAL A 307 12.03 -17.65 15.22
CA VAL A 307 13.16 -18.60 15.17
C VAL A 307 12.88 -19.64 14.08
N VAL A 308 13.86 -19.83 13.21
CA VAL A 308 13.83 -20.86 12.14
C VAL A 308 14.95 -21.86 12.41
N PRO A 309 14.62 -23.13 12.71
CA PRO A 309 15.62 -24.16 12.98
C PRO A 309 16.57 -24.38 11.80
N ARG A 310 17.89 -24.36 12.06
CA ARG A 310 18.93 -24.57 11.05
C ARG A 310 20.06 -25.47 11.52
N VAL A 311 20.32 -25.49 12.83
CA VAL A 311 21.38 -26.26 13.48
C VAL A 311 20.81 -26.87 14.74
N TRP A 312 21.26 -28.06 15.08
CA TRP A 312 20.85 -28.78 16.28
C TRP A 312 22.07 -29.13 17.13
N THR A 313 21.84 -29.58 18.36
CA THR A 313 22.88 -29.97 19.29
C THR A 313 22.40 -31.06 20.24
N THR A 314 23.30 -31.97 20.59
CA THR A 314 23.07 -32.99 21.64
C THR A 314 23.38 -32.45 23.05
N GLN A 315 24.03 -31.27 23.17
CA GLN A 315 24.41 -30.67 24.44
C GLN A 315 23.50 -29.49 24.81
N VAL A 316 22.80 -29.61 25.91
CA VAL A 316 21.99 -28.56 26.48
C VAL A 316 22.85 -27.69 27.40
N THR A 317 22.97 -26.39 27.09
CA THR A 317 23.68 -25.39 27.91
C THR A 317 22.71 -24.43 28.59
N LYS A 318 22.18 -23.45 27.87
CA LYS A 318 21.14 -22.52 28.30
C LYS A 318 19.90 -22.70 27.40
N LEU A 319 18.74 -22.76 28.00
CA LEU A 319 17.46 -23.00 27.32
C LEU A 319 16.62 -21.73 27.28
N ALA A 320 15.94 -21.55 26.18
CA ALA A 320 14.75 -20.73 26.08
C ALA A 320 13.54 -21.65 25.84
N GLU A 321 12.42 -21.29 26.41
CA GLU A 321 11.15 -22.03 26.30
C GLU A 321 10.32 -21.51 25.11
N LYS A 322 9.41 -22.33 24.63
CA LYS A 322 8.43 -21.92 23.63
C LYS A 322 7.70 -20.65 24.10
N GLY A 323 7.69 -19.61 23.26
CA GLY A 323 7.09 -18.32 23.52
C GLY A 323 8.08 -17.26 23.98
N ASP A 324 9.29 -17.62 24.42
CA ASP A 324 10.33 -16.67 24.77
C ASP A 324 10.76 -15.83 23.55
N LEU A 325 11.23 -14.61 23.83
CA LEU A 325 11.81 -13.72 22.85
C LEU A 325 13.31 -13.97 22.76
N ILE A 326 13.85 -14.09 21.57
CA ILE A 326 15.28 -14.27 21.32
C ILE A 326 15.84 -12.96 20.76
N LEU A 327 16.77 -12.36 21.49
CA LEU A 327 17.45 -11.12 21.13
C LEU A 327 18.87 -11.41 20.66
N SER A 328 19.27 -10.95 19.47
CA SER A 328 20.65 -11.04 19.02
C SER A 328 21.53 -10.06 19.79
N VAL A 329 22.63 -10.58 20.36
CA VAL A 329 23.57 -9.79 21.18
C VAL A 329 24.93 -9.59 20.52
N ARG A 330 25.12 -10.09 19.29
CA ARG A 330 26.28 -9.90 18.42
C ARG A 330 25.84 -9.46 17.04
N ALA A 331 26.79 -8.90 16.28
CA ALA A 331 26.52 -8.29 14.98
C ALA A 331 25.73 -9.18 14.01
N PRO A 332 24.58 -8.71 13.50
CA PRO A 332 23.91 -7.46 13.84
C PRO A 332 23.18 -7.55 15.18
N VAL A 333 23.40 -6.55 16.06
CA VAL A 333 22.82 -6.51 17.40
C VAL A 333 21.37 -6.01 17.34
N GLY A 334 20.52 -6.58 18.23
CA GLY A 334 19.17 -6.06 18.48
C GLY A 334 18.08 -6.69 17.61
N ASP A 335 18.39 -7.66 16.75
CA ASP A 335 17.35 -8.44 16.11
C ASP A 335 16.58 -9.27 17.13
N VAL A 336 15.26 -9.30 17.00
CA VAL A 336 14.40 -10.01 17.92
C VAL A 336 13.48 -10.97 17.17
N GLY A 337 13.38 -12.20 17.68
CA GLY A 337 12.48 -13.23 17.19
C GLY A 337 11.77 -13.93 18.34
N LYS A 338 10.60 -14.48 18.09
CA LYS A 338 9.86 -15.33 19.03
C LYS A 338 10.12 -16.80 18.69
N THR A 339 10.37 -17.62 19.70
CA THR A 339 10.54 -19.05 19.44
C THR A 339 9.25 -19.84 19.63
N ASP A 340 8.94 -20.71 18.67
CA ASP A 340 7.85 -21.68 18.72
C ASP A 340 8.29 -23.03 19.33
N TYR A 341 9.56 -23.12 19.73
CA TYR A 341 10.24 -24.33 20.20
C TYR A 341 10.97 -24.06 21.52
N ASN A 342 11.25 -25.10 22.27
CA ASN A 342 12.30 -25.06 23.28
C ASN A 342 13.65 -25.13 22.56
N VAL A 343 14.52 -24.15 22.80
CA VAL A 343 15.78 -24.01 22.05
C VAL A 343 16.99 -23.83 22.97
N VAL A 344 18.13 -24.36 22.57
CA VAL A 344 19.42 -24.09 23.21
C VAL A 344 19.99 -22.78 22.68
N LEU A 345 20.45 -21.92 23.58
CA LEU A 345 20.95 -20.59 23.26
C LEU A 345 22.47 -20.57 23.10
N GLY A 346 22.96 -20.21 21.93
CA GLY A 346 24.37 -19.92 21.67
C GLY A 346 24.80 -18.53 22.16
N ARG A 347 26.10 -18.26 22.16
CA ARG A 347 26.69 -16.99 22.67
C ARG A 347 26.26 -15.73 21.93
N GLY A 348 25.65 -15.85 20.77
CA GLY A 348 25.19 -14.71 19.95
C GLY A 348 23.79 -14.21 20.28
N VAL A 349 23.09 -14.86 21.22
CA VAL A 349 21.70 -14.54 21.56
C VAL A 349 21.46 -14.54 23.08
N ALA A 350 20.39 -13.87 23.48
CA ALA A 350 19.80 -13.94 24.81
C ALA A 350 18.30 -14.22 24.70
N ALA A 351 17.75 -15.01 25.63
CA ALA A 351 16.31 -15.11 25.81
C ALA A 351 15.80 -14.02 26.73
N VAL A 352 14.64 -13.47 26.40
CA VAL A 352 13.90 -12.47 27.18
C VAL A 352 12.49 -13.03 27.42
N LYS A 353 12.12 -13.28 28.67
CA LYS A 353 10.77 -13.73 29.02
C LYS A 353 9.81 -12.54 29.06
N GLY A 354 9.31 -12.15 27.89
CA GLY A 354 8.47 -10.96 27.69
C GLY A 354 7.17 -11.25 26.94
N ASN A 355 6.18 -10.39 27.18
CA ASN A 355 4.92 -10.42 26.43
C ASN A 355 5.07 -9.79 25.04
N GLU A 356 3.97 -9.72 24.31
CA GLU A 356 3.94 -9.13 22.96
C GLU A 356 4.35 -7.65 22.94
N PHE A 357 4.00 -6.88 23.98
CA PHE A 357 4.43 -5.48 24.10
C PHE A 357 5.97 -5.37 24.17
N ILE A 358 6.61 -6.23 24.96
CA ILE A 358 8.09 -6.27 25.09
C ILE A 358 8.73 -6.66 23.75
N PHE A 359 8.14 -7.61 23.01
CA PHE A 359 8.60 -7.95 21.65
C PHE A 359 8.62 -6.73 20.73
N GLN A 360 7.51 -5.98 20.72
CA GLN A 360 7.40 -4.79 19.88
C GLN A 360 8.28 -3.62 20.37
N LEU A 361 8.48 -3.50 21.69
CA LEU A 361 9.40 -2.55 22.29
C LEU A 361 10.85 -2.82 21.85
N LEU A 362 11.31 -4.07 21.95
CA LEU A 362 12.64 -4.47 21.48
C LEU A 362 12.81 -4.21 19.97
N SER A 363 11.79 -4.49 19.18
CA SER A 363 11.76 -4.18 17.75
C SER A 363 11.88 -2.66 17.50
N ARG A 364 11.21 -1.84 18.30
CA ARG A 364 11.31 -0.36 18.27
C ARG A 364 12.72 0.10 18.65
N MET A 365 13.32 -0.49 19.71
CA MET A 365 14.67 -0.17 20.14
C MET A 365 15.69 -0.46 19.03
N LYS A 366 15.56 -1.56 18.30
CA LYS A 366 16.38 -1.83 17.10
C LYS A 366 16.22 -0.77 16.04
N GLN A 367 14.97 -0.42 15.66
CA GLN A 367 14.71 0.60 14.64
C GLN A 367 15.29 1.97 14.98
N SER A 368 15.39 2.31 16.28
CA SER A 368 15.99 3.56 16.74
C SER A 368 17.51 3.51 16.91
N ASN A 369 18.14 2.41 16.51
CA ASN A 369 19.57 2.14 16.75
C ASN A 369 19.97 2.28 18.22
N TYR A 370 19.07 1.92 19.16
CA TYR A 370 19.33 2.00 20.60
C TYR A 370 20.53 1.17 21.00
N TRP A 371 20.58 -0.08 20.53
CA TRP A 371 21.63 -1.04 20.88
C TRP A 371 23.00 -0.68 20.31
N SER A 372 23.07 -0.08 19.14
CA SER A 372 24.32 0.35 18.51
C SER A 372 25.03 1.44 19.32
N LYS A 373 24.28 2.25 20.10
CA LYS A 373 24.85 3.28 20.99
C LYS A 373 25.51 2.69 22.23
N LEU A 374 25.12 1.47 22.63
CA LEU A 374 25.68 0.75 23.79
C LEU A 374 26.77 -0.24 23.38
N SER A 375 26.88 -0.52 22.07
CA SER A 375 27.84 -1.49 21.54
C SER A 375 29.28 -1.01 21.75
N THR A 376 30.08 -1.83 22.42
CA THR A 376 31.51 -1.62 22.63
C THR A 376 32.32 -2.36 21.55
N GLY A 377 32.90 -1.63 20.62
CA GLY A 377 33.86 -2.18 19.64
C GLY A 377 33.68 -1.63 18.22
N SER A 378 34.76 -1.13 17.63
CA SER A 378 34.75 -0.57 16.27
C SER A 378 34.70 -1.62 15.15
N THR A 379 34.93 -2.90 15.46
CA THR A 379 35.03 -3.97 14.46
C THR A 379 33.94 -5.06 14.62
N PHE A 380 33.44 -5.30 15.82
CA PHE A 380 32.36 -6.26 16.08
C PHE A 380 31.40 -5.69 17.12
N GLU A 381 30.20 -5.32 16.68
CA GLU A 381 29.16 -4.89 17.61
C GLU A 381 28.73 -6.03 18.54
N SER A 382 28.71 -5.77 19.83
CA SER A 382 28.17 -6.69 20.83
C SER A 382 27.65 -5.94 22.06
N ILE A 383 26.61 -6.48 22.68
CA ILE A 383 26.03 -6.02 23.93
C ILE A 383 26.13 -7.13 24.97
N ASN A 384 26.33 -6.75 26.23
CA ASN A 384 26.44 -7.68 27.34
C ASN A 384 25.15 -7.72 28.18
N SER A 385 25.14 -8.61 29.19
CA SER A 385 23.97 -8.78 30.07
C SER A 385 23.59 -7.49 30.80
N ASN A 386 24.56 -6.69 31.21
CA ASN A 386 24.30 -5.45 31.94
C ASN A 386 23.70 -4.39 31.03
N ASP A 387 24.18 -4.29 29.78
CA ASP A 387 23.65 -3.38 28.78
C ASP A 387 22.14 -3.66 28.53
N ILE A 388 21.78 -4.95 28.46
CA ILE A 388 20.38 -5.35 28.27
C ILE A 388 19.56 -5.10 29.53
N LYS A 389 20.07 -5.50 30.70
CA LYS A 389 19.34 -5.35 31.98
C LYS A 389 19.14 -3.90 32.39
N SER A 390 20.12 -3.03 32.13
CA SER A 390 20.05 -1.61 32.48
C SER A 390 19.31 -0.75 31.45
N ALA A 391 18.85 -1.33 30.31
CA ALA A 391 18.12 -0.60 29.30
C ALA A 391 16.86 0.03 29.89
N GLU A 392 16.78 1.35 29.86
CA GLU A 392 15.61 2.09 30.35
C GLU A 392 14.45 1.95 29.36
N ILE A 393 13.30 1.57 29.90
CA ILE A 393 12.06 1.38 29.15
C ILE A 393 10.91 2.09 29.84
N TYR A 394 9.92 2.51 29.05
CA TYR A 394 8.68 3.06 29.58
C TYR A 394 7.58 2.03 29.46
N LEU A 395 6.88 1.75 30.56
CA LEU A 395 5.86 0.72 30.66
C LEU A 395 4.49 1.32 30.97
N PRO A 396 3.48 1.08 30.14
CA PRO A 396 2.09 1.35 30.48
C PRO A 396 1.52 0.29 31.43
N SER A 397 0.24 0.45 31.79
CA SER A 397 -0.50 -0.58 32.54
C SER A 397 -0.54 -1.91 31.75
N PRO A 398 -0.71 -3.07 32.43
CA PRO A 398 -0.79 -4.37 31.77
C PRO A 398 -1.87 -4.44 30.68
N GLU A 399 -3.01 -3.77 30.90
CA GLU A 399 -4.12 -3.69 29.95
C GLU A 399 -3.71 -2.93 28.68
N GLU A 400 -3.02 -1.81 28.83
CA GLU A 400 -2.50 -1.04 27.71
C GLU A 400 -1.38 -1.79 26.97
N GLN A 401 -0.48 -2.48 27.70
CA GLN A 401 0.51 -3.38 27.07
C GLN A 401 -0.15 -4.44 26.21
N SER A 402 -1.24 -5.07 26.71
CA SER A 402 -2.00 -6.07 25.98
C SER A 402 -2.66 -5.49 24.73
N ALA A 403 -3.23 -4.29 24.83
CA ALA A 403 -3.88 -3.62 23.71
C ALA A 403 -2.87 -3.26 22.60
N ILE A 404 -1.73 -2.65 22.97
CA ILE A 404 -0.66 -2.28 22.02
C ILE A 404 -0.05 -3.53 21.39
N GLY A 405 0.27 -4.54 22.21
CA GLY A 405 0.83 -5.80 21.75
C GLY A 405 -0.08 -6.50 20.76
N SER A 406 -1.38 -6.63 21.08
CA SER A 406 -2.38 -7.26 20.21
C SER A 406 -2.55 -6.53 18.87
N LEU A 407 -2.58 -5.20 18.88
CA LEU A 407 -2.66 -4.39 17.66
C LEU A 407 -1.45 -4.65 16.75
N LEU A 408 -0.24 -4.53 17.29
CA LEU A 408 0.98 -4.69 16.49
C LEU A 408 1.19 -6.13 16.04
N ARG A 409 0.78 -7.13 16.85
CA ARG A 409 0.75 -8.53 16.43
C ARG A 409 -0.17 -8.75 15.24
N THR A 410 -1.35 -8.13 15.22
CA THR A 410 -2.27 -8.22 14.07
C THR A 410 -1.60 -7.72 12.79
N PHE A 411 -0.79 -6.65 12.87
CA PHE A 411 0.03 -6.19 11.74
C PHE A 411 1.08 -7.21 11.31
N ASP A 412 1.73 -7.87 12.26
CA ASP A 412 2.72 -8.91 11.94
C ASP A 412 2.10 -10.13 11.27
N ASP A 413 0.98 -10.60 11.79
CA ASP A 413 0.25 -11.75 11.24
C ASP A 413 -0.26 -11.42 9.82
N LEU A 414 -0.73 -10.19 9.59
CA LEU A 414 -1.17 -9.73 8.28
C LEU A 414 -0.01 -9.62 7.29
N LEU A 415 1.13 -9.04 7.72
CA LEU A 415 2.34 -8.97 6.91
C LEU A 415 2.86 -10.34 6.52
N ALA A 416 2.89 -11.29 7.46
CA ALA A 416 3.28 -12.67 7.18
C ALA A 416 2.37 -13.30 6.12
N SER A 417 1.06 -13.18 6.28
CA SER A 417 0.07 -13.69 5.32
C SER A 417 0.26 -13.11 3.91
N TYR A 418 0.47 -11.79 3.79
CA TYR A 418 0.71 -11.17 2.48
C TYR A 418 2.04 -11.62 1.85
N LYS A 419 3.10 -11.81 2.65
CA LYS A 419 4.40 -12.31 2.17
C LYS A 419 4.31 -13.76 1.70
N ASP A 420 3.61 -14.61 2.43
CA ASP A 420 3.38 -16.01 2.05
C ASP A 420 2.56 -16.10 0.75
N ASN A 421 1.48 -15.30 0.64
CA ASN A 421 0.69 -15.23 -0.59
C ASN A 421 1.52 -14.73 -1.78
N LEU A 422 2.35 -13.70 -1.58
CA LEU A 422 3.25 -13.20 -2.61
C LEU A 422 4.21 -14.30 -3.11
N ALA A 423 4.85 -15.03 -2.19
CA ALA A 423 5.74 -16.13 -2.53
C ALA A 423 5.01 -17.26 -3.28
N ASN A 424 3.78 -17.58 -2.86
CA ASN A 424 2.93 -18.57 -3.53
C ASN A 424 2.57 -18.14 -4.96
N TYR A 425 2.17 -16.89 -5.19
CA TYR A 425 1.84 -16.38 -6.52
C TYR A 425 3.08 -16.33 -7.43
N GLN A 426 4.24 -15.94 -6.91
CA GLN A 426 5.50 -15.96 -7.65
C GLN A 426 5.90 -17.38 -8.05
N SER A 427 5.79 -18.34 -7.13
CA SER A 427 6.05 -19.76 -7.39
C SER A 427 5.06 -20.35 -8.40
N LEU A 428 3.78 -20.03 -8.26
CA LEU A 428 2.73 -20.41 -9.21
C LEU A 428 3.05 -19.89 -10.61
N LYS A 429 3.40 -18.60 -10.72
CA LYS A 429 3.75 -17.98 -12.00
C LYS A 429 4.94 -18.69 -12.67
N ALA A 430 6.02 -18.92 -11.93
CA ALA A 430 7.20 -19.61 -12.45
C ALA A 430 6.86 -21.02 -12.93
N THR A 431 6.04 -21.75 -12.16
CA THR A 431 5.57 -23.08 -12.52
C THR A 431 4.71 -23.05 -13.79
N MET A 432 3.78 -22.12 -13.89
CA MET A 432 2.89 -22.00 -15.06
C MET A 432 3.64 -21.55 -16.31
N LEU A 433 4.61 -20.61 -16.19
CA LEU A 433 5.51 -20.25 -17.31
C LEU A 433 6.30 -21.45 -17.83
N SER A 434 6.70 -22.37 -16.95
CA SER A 434 7.39 -23.60 -17.34
C SER A 434 6.47 -24.63 -18.00
N LYS A 435 5.17 -24.68 -17.64
CA LYS A 435 4.25 -25.76 -18.01
C LYS A 435 3.20 -25.37 -19.06
N MET A 436 2.83 -24.10 -19.16
CA MET A 436 1.84 -23.60 -20.13
C MET A 436 2.46 -23.23 -21.49
N PHE A 437 3.75 -23.39 -21.63
CA PHE A 437 4.46 -23.28 -22.91
C PHE A 437 5.12 -24.62 -23.23
N PRO A 438 5.10 -25.06 -24.50
CA PRO A 438 5.74 -26.32 -24.87
C PRO A 438 7.24 -26.32 -24.55
N LYS A 439 7.79 -27.48 -24.16
CA LYS A 439 9.22 -27.69 -23.99
C LYS A 439 9.91 -27.87 -25.34
N ASP A 440 11.23 -27.76 -25.38
CA ASP A 440 12.01 -27.99 -26.58
C ASP A 440 11.67 -29.40 -27.18
N GLY A 441 11.31 -29.41 -28.46
CA GLY A 441 10.90 -30.63 -29.18
C GLY A 441 9.44 -31.07 -28.99
N GLN A 442 8.64 -30.32 -28.20
CA GLN A 442 7.20 -30.55 -28.06
C GLN A 442 6.42 -29.49 -28.82
N THR A 443 5.22 -29.83 -29.31
CA THR A 443 4.30 -28.91 -30.00
C THR A 443 3.07 -28.55 -29.17
N SER A 444 2.98 -29.09 -27.95
CA SER A 444 1.87 -28.82 -27.02
C SER A 444 2.39 -28.62 -25.60
N PRO A 445 1.82 -27.72 -24.81
CA PRO A 445 2.19 -27.48 -23.42
C PRO A 445 1.75 -28.65 -22.51
N GLU A 446 2.43 -28.81 -21.36
CA GLU A 446 2.09 -29.79 -20.32
C GLU A 446 0.75 -29.44 -19.63
N ILE A 447 0.51 -28.14 -19.38
CA ILE A 447 -0.74 -27.61 -18.86
C ILE A 447 -1.34 -26.67 -19.90
N ARG A 448 -2.62 -26.83 -20.21
CA ARG A 448 -3.34 -26.04 -21.19
C ARG A 448 -4.67 -25.55 -20.62
N LEU A 449 -5.08 -24.36 -21.00
CA LEU A 449 -6.39 -23.83 -20.61
C LEU A 449 -7.50 -24.65 -21.27
N ASP A 450 -8.62 -24.82 -20.57
CA ASP A 450 -9.76 -25.59 -21.06
C ASP A 450 -10.30 -25.02 -22.38
N GLY A 451 -10.67 -25.93 -23.29
CA GLY A 451 -11.26 -25.57 -24.60
C GLY A 451 -10.25 -25.46 -25.74
N PHE A 452 -8.94 -25.37 -25.48
CA PHE A 452 -7.92 -25.28 -26.52
C PHE A 452 -7.33 -26.66 -26.86
N LYS A 453 -7.13 -26.92 -28.14
CA LYS A 453 -6.61 -28.19 -28.69
C LYS A 453 -5.73 -27.90 -29.91
N GLY A 454 -5.00 -28.94 -30.38
CA GLY A 454 -4.12 -28.86 -31.55
C GLY A 454 -2.68 -28.51 -31.17
N GLU A 455 -1.80 -28.58 -32.15
CA GLU A 455 -0.37 -28.31 -32.00
C GLU A 455 -0.07 -26.83 -32.19
N TRP A 456 0.94 -26.32 -31.50
CA TRP A 456 1.44 -24.97 -31.70
C TRP A 456 2.43 -24.95 -32.88
N GLU A 457 2.40 -23.86 -33.66
CA GLU A 457 3.27 -23.67 -34.81
C GLU A 457 4.62 -23.06 -34.39
N ASN A 458 5.72 -23.57 -34.95
CA ASN A 458 7.04 -22.96 -34.83
C ASN A 458 7.15 -21.81 -35.84
N LYS A 459 7.41 -20.58 -35.35
CA LYS A 459 7.63 -19.40 -36.18
C LYS A 459 8.85 -18.62 -35.68
N ILE A 460 9.56 -17.95 -36.58
CA ILE A 460 10.58 -17.00 -36.18
C ILE A 460 9.93 -15.70 -35.68
N LEU A 461 10.54 -15.09 -34.69
CA LEU A 461 9.95 -13.94 -34.00
C LEU A 461 9.66 -12.77 -34.95
N SER A 462 10.52 -12.53 -35.94
CA SER A 462 10.33 -11.47 -36.95
C SER A 462 9.17 -11.70 -37.93
N GLU A 463 8.65 -12.92 -38.05
CA GLU A 463 7.44 -13.20 -38.83
C GLU A 463 6.15 -12.87 -38.06
N VAL A 464 6.26 -12.81 -36.74
CA VAL A 464 5.12 -12.64 -35.85
C VAL A 464 4.98 -11.21 -35.36
N THR A 465 6.12 -10.50 -35.23
CA THR A 465 6.14 -9.16 -34.65
C THR A 465 7.23 -8.28 -35.27
N ASN A 466 7.02 -6.97 -35.20
CA ASN A 466 8.01 -5.98 -35.64
C ASN A 466 9.03 -5.73 -34.53
N ILE A 467 10.32 -5.76 -34.89
CA ILE A 467 11.44 -5.57 -33.97
C ILE A 467 12.24 -4.34 -34.42
N THR A 468 12.39 -3.38 -33.54
CA THR A 468 13.17 -2.16 -33.75
C THR A 468 14.37 -2.14 -32.79
N MET A 469 15.59 -2.24 -33.34
CA MET A 469 16.80 -2.09 -32.53
C MET A 469 17.00 -0.61 -32.16
N GLY A 470 17.35 -0.37 -30.91
CA GLY A 470 17.59 0.98 -30.44
C GLY A 470 18.90 1.58 -30.96
N GLN A 471 18.92 2.91 -31.05
CA GLN A 471 20.06 3.72 -31.46
C GLN A 471 20.22 4.88 -30.48
N SER A 472 21.35 4.92 -29.76
CA SER A 472 21.56 5.99 -28.78
C SER A 472 21.71 7.35 -29.48
N PRO A 473 21.02 8.37 -28.99
CA PRO A 473 21.28 9.76 -29.31
C PRO A 473 22.73 10.14 -28.95
N LYS A 474 23.22 11.25 -29.45
CA LYS A 474 24.50 11.78 -28.99
C LYS A 474 24.41 12.23 -27.54
N SER A 475 25.46 11.99 -26.77
CA SER A 475 25.47 12.30 -25.32
C SER A 475 25.26 13.79 -25.00
N GLU A 476 25.63 14.68 -25.92
CA GLU A 476 25.39 16.13 -25.82
C GLU A 476 23.91 16.53 -25.81
N ASN A 477 23.01 15.62 -26.29
CA ASN A 477 21.58 15.80 -26.35
C ASN A 477 20.84 15.15 -25.17
N TYR A 478 21.55 14.62 -24.17
CA TYR A 478 20.94 14.10 -22.98
C TYR A 478 20.54 15.22 -22.02
N THR A 479 19.38 15.13 -21.42
CA THR A 479 18.84 16.16 -20.51
C THR A 479 18.21 15.53 -19.27
N ASP A 480 18.06 16.34 -18.23
CA ASP A 480 17.27 16.00 -17.04
C ASP A 480 15.86 16.64 -17.07
N ASN A 481 15.51 17.28 -18.19
CA ASN A 481 14.22 17.95 -18.33
C ASN A 481 13.10 16.92 -18.64
N PRO A 482 12.12 16.74 -17.75
CA PRO A 482 11.05 15.75 -17.93
C PRO A 482 10.06 16.08 -19.06
N ASN A 483 10.16 17.26 -19.69
CA ASN A 483 9.34 17.61 -20.85
C ASN A 483 9.97 17.18 -22.19
N ASP A 484 11.22 16.73 -22.18
CA ASP A 484 11.89 16.17 -23.36
C ASP A 484 11.51 14.69 -23.56
N TYR A 485 12.00 14.06 -24.62
CA TYR A 485 11.71 12.66 -24.90
C TYR A 485 12.37 11.73 -23.87
N ILE A 486 11.62 10.82 -23.28
CA ILE A 486 12.16 9.79 -22.38
C ILE A 486 13.15 8.93 -23.17
N LEU A 487 14.35 8.71 -22.62
CA LEU A 487 15.40 7.87 -23.20
C LEU A 487 15.58 6.58 -22.39
N VAL A 488 15.36 5.45 -23.02
CA VAL A 488 15.55 4.10 -22.43
C VAL A 488 16.83 3.50 -23.01
N GLN A 489 17.83 3.23 -22.16
CA GLN A 489 19.13 2.75 -22.59
C GLN A 489 19.45 1.31 -22.20
N GLY A 490 18.77 0.78 -21.18
CA GLY A 490 19.05 -0.56 -20.68
C GLY A 490 18.22 -0.96 -19.48
N ASN A 491 18.67 -2.00 -18.78
CA ASN A 491 17.96 -2.59 -17.66
C ASN A 491 17.66 -1.61 -16.51
N ALA A 492 18.53 -0.63 -16.28
CA ALA A 492 18.32 0.36 -15.23
C ALA A 492 17.04 1.20 -15.42
N ASP A 493 16.51 1.25 -16.63
CA ASP A 493 15.30 2.01 -17.01
C ASP A 493 14.04 1.12 -17.00
N ILE A 494 14.20 -0.16 -16.61
CA ILE A 494 13.10 -1.13 -16.46
C ILE A 494 13.02 -1.52 -14.98
N LYS A 495 11.85 -1.32 -14.38
CA LYS A 495 11.56 -1.74 -13.01
C LYS A 495 10.19 -2.38 -12.95
N ASP A 496 10.09 -3.51 -12.26
CA ASP A 496 8.84 -4.24 -12.09
C ASP A 496 8.11 -4.50 -13.44
N LYS A 497 8.90 -4.79 -14.50
CA LYS A 497 8.44 -5.04 -15.89
C LYS A 497 7.79 -3.81 -16.57
N GLN A 498 8.06 -2.62 -16.08
CA GLN A 498 7.63 -1.36 -16.68
C GLN A 498 8.82 -0.45 -16.94
N VAL A 499 8.72 0.36 -17.99
CA VAL A 499 9.69 1.43 -18.23
C VAL A 499 9.49 2.55 -17.21
N VAL A 500 10.57 2.91 -16.51
CA VAL A 500 10.58 4.00 -15.54
C VAL A 500 11.45 5.13 -16.08
N PRO A 501 10.89 6.31 -16.35
CA PRO A 501 11.65 7.46 -16.83
C PRO A 501 12.77 7.88 -15.86
N ARG A 502 14.00 7.94 -16.34
CA ARG A 502 15.19 8.35 -15.56
C ARG A 502 16.09 9.33 -16.29
N LEU A 503 16.04 9.32 -17.61
CA LEU A 503 16.87 10.12 -18.50
C LEU A 503 16.03 10.58 -19.70
N TRP A 504 16.29 11.75 -20.19
CA TRP A 504 15.58 12.34 -21.33
C TRP A 504 16.57 12.76 -22.42
N THR A 505 16.05 13.05 -23.60
CA THR A 505 16.85 13.51 -24.75
C THR A 505 16.06 14.49 -25.61
N THR A 506 16.77 15.45 -26.20
CA THR A 506 16.25 16.35 -27.24
C THR A 506 16.34 15.76 -28.66
N GLU A 507 17.13 14.68 -28.84
CA GLU A 507 17.32 14.01 -30.12
C GLU A 507 16.49 12.74 -30.22
N VAL A 508 15.62 12.68 -31.21
CA VAL A 508 14.82 11.49 -31.52
C VAL A 508 15.54 10.62 -32.55
N THR A 509 15.96 9.42 -32.15
CA THR A 509 16.63 8.45 -33.03
C THR A 509 15.68 7.32 -33.44
N LYS A 510 15.43 6.37 -32.54
CA LYS A 510 14.47 5.27 -32.69
C LYS A 510 13.44 5.34 -31.57
N ILE A 511 12.18 5.14 -31.92
CA ILE A 511 11.05 5.26 -30.97
C ILE A 511 10.45 3.86 -30.74
N ALA A 512 10.14 3.58 -29.48
CA ALA A 512 9.15 2.59 -29.06
C ALA A 512 7.85 3.31 -28.69
N GLU A 513 6.73 2.77 -29.13
CA GLU A 513 5.41 3.32 -28.88
C GLU A 513 4.80 2.76 -27.59
N ILE A 514 3.76 3.42 -27.08
CA ILE A 514 2.99 2.93 -25.92
C ILE A 514 2.54 1.49 -26.16
N GLY A 515 2.81 0.63 -25.19
CA GLY A 515 2.46 -0.80 -25.25
C GLY A 515 3.55 -1.69 -25.85
N ASP A 516 4.58 -1.13 -26.50
CA ASP A 516 5.70 -1.93 -27.00
C ASP A 516 6.46 -2.61 -25.85
N ILE A 517 6.98 -3.79 -26.13
CA ILE A 517 7.83 -4.56 -25.23
C ILE A 517 9.28 -4.10 -25.43
N ILE A 518 9.92 -3.65 -24.38
CA ILE A 518 11.35 -3.30 -24.38
C ILE A 518 12.14 -4.52 -23.91
N LEU A 519 13.06 -5.00 -24.74
CA LEU A 519 13.97 -6.11 -24.46
C LEU A 519 15.39 -5.59 -24.28
N THR A 520 16.07 -5.93 -23.20
CA THR A 520 17.50 -5.59 -23.03
C THR A 520 18.37 -6.50 -23.90
N VAL A 521 19.27 -5.90 -24.68
CA VAL A 521 20.15 -6.60 -25.61
C VAL A 521 21.61 -6.58 -25.17
N ARG A 522 21.92 -5.95 -24.03
CA ARG A 522 23.24 -5.93 -23.37
C ARG A 522 23.08 -6.30 -21.90
N ALA A 523 24.19 -6.71 -21.27
CA ALA A 523 24.21 -7.23 -19.90
C ALA A 523 23.47 -6.36 -18.88
N PRO A 524 22.50 -6.93 -18.15
CA PRO A 524 21.94 -8.27 -18.30
C PRO A 524 21.03 -8.37 -19.55
N VAL A 525 21.24 -9.42 -20.35
CA VAL A 525 20.45 -9.67 -21.57
C VAL A 525 19.13 -10.34 -21.23
N GLY A 526 18.06 -9.96 -21.95
CA GLY A 526 16.76 -10.64 -21.90
C GLY A 526 15.80 -10.09 -20.84
N ASP A 527 16.15 -9.01 -20.13
CA ASP A 527 15.18 -8.30 -19.30
C ASP A 527 14.14 -7.62 -20.19
N ILE A 528 12.88 -7.70 -19.76
CA ILE A 528 11.76 -7.16 -20.49
C ILE A 528 10.92 -6.19 -19.64
N GLY A 529 10.33 -5.23 -20.32
CA GLY A 529 9.34 -4.32 -19.72
C GLY A 529 8.40 -3.78 -20.79
N LYS A 530 7.22 -3.35 -20.40
CA LYS A 530 6.30 -2.58 -21.26
C LYS A 530 6.50 -1.09 -21.05
N THR A 531 6.27 -0.32 -22.09
CA THR A 531 6.29 1.13 -21.96
C THR A 531 4.89 1.73 -22.00
N ASP A 532 4.60 2.59 -21.01
CA ASP A 532 3.39 3.42 -20.97
C ASP A 532 3.58 4.76 -21.69
N TYR A 533 4.75 4.98 -22.29
CA TYR A 533 5.16 6.21 -22.94
C TYR A 533 5.71 5.93 -24.34
N ASN A 534 5.62 6.91 -25.22
CA ASN A 534 6.47 6.93 -26.41
C ASN A 534 7.88 7.29 -25.96
N VAL A 535 8.85 6.40 -26.18
CA VAL A 535 10.22 6.55 -25.68
C VAL A 535 11.25 6.43 -26.79
N VAL A 536 12.32 7.19 -26.69
CA VAL A 536 13.52 6.99 -27.53
C VAL A 536 14.30 5.82 -26.97
N ILE A 537 14.70 4.87 -27.82
CA ILE A 537 15.40 3.65 -27.42
C ILE A 537 16.87 3.70 -27.83
N GLY A 538 17.76 3.53 -26.84
CA GLY A 538 19.20 3.49 -27.00
C GLY A 538 19.74 2.10 -27.36
N ARG A 539 21.04 2.00 -27.65
CA ARG A 539 21.71 0.77 -28.13
C ARG A 539 21.67 -0.44 -27.21
N GLY A 540 21.24 -0.26 -25.95
CA GLY A 540 21.14 -1.36 -24.97
C GLY A 540 19.82 -2.09 -24.99
N VAL A 541 18.85 -1.66 -25.80
CA VAL A 541 17.50 -2.22 -25.86
C VAL A 541 16.99 -2.36 -27.29
N ALA A 542 15.98 -3.21 -27.46
CA ALA A 542 15.15 -3.33 -28.65
C ALA A 542 13.68 -3.19 -28.26
N ALA A 543 12.87 -2.57 -29.14
CA ALA A 543 11.42 -2.55 -29.02
C ALA A 543 10.80 -3.65 -29.88
N ILE A 544 9.83 -4.36 -29.32
CA ILE A 544 9.11 -5.47 -29.94
C ILE A 544 7.61 -5.17 -29.86
N LYS A 545 6.93 -5.08 -31.00
CA LYS A 545 5.48 -4.92 -31.06
C LYS A 545 4.82 -6.27 -30.84
N GLY A 546 4.29 -6.51 -29.65
CA GLY A 546 3.71 -7.80 -29.31
C GLY A 546 2.55 -7.70 -28.32
N ASN A 547 1.68 -8.71 -28.35
CA ASN A 547 0.63 -8.87 -27.35
C ASN A 547 1.22 -9.44 -26.03
N ASP A 548 0.35 -9.64 -25.04
CA ASP A 548 0.76 -10.20 -23.74
C ASP A 548 1.35 -11.60 -23.87
N PHE A 549 0.89 -12.42 -24.81
CA PHE A 549 1.46 -13.73 -25.06
C PHE A 549 2.94 -13.64 -25.48
N ILE A 550 3.30 -12.75 -26.39
CA ILE A 550 4.68 -12.50 -26.80
C ILE A 550 5.51 -12.01 -25.61
N PHE A 551 4.96 -11.13 -24.80
CA PHE A 551 5.62 -10.67 -23.56
C PHE A 551 6.01 -11.85 -22.66
N TYR A 552 5.07 -12.76 -22.36
CA TYR A 552 5.33 -13.91 -21.49
C TYR A 552 6.17 -14.99 -22.17
N THR A 553 6.13 -15.11 -23.50
CA THR A 553 7.08 -15.92 -24.27
C THR A 553 8.52 -15.45 -24.05
N LEU A 554 8.77 -14.15 -24.16
CA LEU A 554 10.08 -13.55 -23.91
C LEU A 554 10.50 -13.70 -22.43
N GLU A 555 9.57 -13.58 -21.50
CA GLU A 555 9.83 -13.83 -20.07
C GLU A 555 10.26 -15.27 -19.82
N LYS A 556 9.56 -16.25 -20.41
CA LYS A 556 9.96 -17.67 -20.36
C LYS A 556 11.35 -17.87 -20.97
N MET A 557 11.62 -17.27 -22.14
CA MET A 557 12.93 -17.37 -22.80
C MET A 557 14.06 -16.87 -21.90
N LYS A 558 13.87 -15.77 -21.18
CA LYS A 558 14.82 -15.30 -20.17
C LYS A 558 14.98 -16.31 -19.03
N MET A 559 13.86 -16.76 -18.46
CA MET A 559 13.86 -17.69 -17.32
C MET A 559 14.59 -19.00 -17.65
N THR A 560 14.48 -19.49 -18.88
CA THR A 560 15.15 -20.73 -19.35
C THR A 560 16.59 -20.51 -19.84
N GLY A 561 17.11 -19.28 -19.77
CA GLY A 561 18.45 -18.96 -20.25
C GLY A 561 18.59 -19.04 -21.77
N PHE A 562 17.49 -18.89 -22.53
CA PHE A 562 17.49 -18.99 -23.99
C PHE A 562 18.53 -18.06 -24.63
N TRP A 563 18.67 -16.84 -24.13
CA TRP A 563 19.57 -15.83 -24.67
C TRP A 563 21.06 -16.11 -24.40
N ASN A 564 21.38 -16.94 -23.39
CA ASN A 564 22.78 -17.26 -23.02
C ASN A 564 23.53 -17.98 -24.15
N ARG A 565 22.80 -18.71 -25.00
CA ARG A 565 23.40 -19.43 -26.15
C ARG A 565 23.89 -18.51 -27.28
N PHE A 566 23.40 -17.27 -27.31
CA PHE A 566 23.78 -16.27 -28.32
C PHE A 566 24.78 -15.23 -27.78
N SER A 567 25.04 -15.25 -26.48
CA SER A 567 25.95 -14.30 -25.84
C SER A 567 27.40 -14.61 -26.22
N THR A 568 27.95 -13.82 -27.13
CA THR A 568 29.35 -13.94 -27.59
C THR A 568 30.25 -13.02 -26.77
N GLY A 569 31.00 -13.58 -25.83
CA GLY A 569 32.06 -12.87 -25.11
C GLY A 569 32.08 -13.09 -23.60
N SER A 570 33.27 -13.34 -23.06
CA SER A 570 33.50 -13.58 -21.64
C SER A 570 33.39 -12.35 -20.74
N THR A 571 33.30 -11.14 -21.32
CA THR A 571 33.36 -9.88 -20.54
C THR A 571 32.09 -9.03 -20.67
N PHE A 572 31.37 -9.10 -21.80
CA PHE A 572 30.13 -8.33 -22.00
C PHE A 572 29.13 -9.17 -22.79
N GLU A 573 28.08 -9.62 -22.13
CA GLU A 573 26.96 -10.29 -22.78
C GLU A 573 26.19 -9.32 -23.68
N SER A 574 25.98 -9.72 -24.95
CA SER A 574 25.12 -8.98 -25.88
C SER A 574 24.54 -9.92 -26.94
N ILE A 575 23.33 -9.60 -27.38
CA ILE A 575 22.66 -10.28 -28.50
C ILE A 575 22.47 -9.30 -29.66
N SER A 576 22.55 -9.84 -30.87
CA SER A 576 22.41 -9.08 -32.10
C SER A 576 20.94 -8.98 -32.56
N SER A 577 20.71 -8.11 -33.54
CA SER A 577 19.39 -8.00 -34.20
C SER A 577 18.95 -9.33 -34.83
N ASN A 578 19.91 -10.09 -35.42
CA ASN A 578 19.60 -11.36 -36.06
C ASN A 578 19.24 -12.43 -35.04
N ASP A 579 19.95 -12.48 -33.90
CA ASP A 579 19.62 -13.43 -32.82
C ASP A 579 18.19 -13.27 -32.32
N ILE A 580 17.70 -12.02 -32.25
CA ILE A 580 16.32 -11.73 -31.83
C ILE A 580 15.34 -12.07 -32.95
N LYS A 581 15.63 -11.65 -34.19
CA LYS A 581 14.74 -11.84 -35.34
C LYS A 581 14.54 -13.31 -35.68
N GLU A 582 15.61 -14.11 -35.61
CA GLU A 582 15.62 -15.53 -35.95
C GLU A 582 15.25 -16.43 -34.78
N ALA A 583 14.98 -15.87 -33.60
CA ALA A 583 14.52 -16.64 -32.45
C ALA A 583 13.23 -17.39 -32.77
N ILE A 584 13.29 -18.72 -32.66
CA ILE A 584 12.12 -19.59 -32.90
C ILE A 584 11.23 -19.55 -31.65
N ILE A 585 9.96 -19.23 -31.84
CA ILE A 585 8.91 -19.28 -30.81
C ILE A 585 7.78 -20.18 -31.27
N GLN A 586 7.07 -20.77 -30.31
CA GLN A 586 5.91 -21.61 -30.55
C GLN A 586 4.65 -20.81 -30.31
N ILE A 587 3.73 -20.83 -31.26
CA ILE A 587 2.55 -19.96 -31.30
C ILE A 587 1.28 -20.77 -31.44
N PRO A 588 0.30 -20.62 -30.52
CA PRO A 588 -1.05 -21.15 -30.67
C PRO A 588 -1.94 -20.21 -31.47
N THR A 589 -3.23 -20.56 -31.57
CA THR A 589 -4.25 -19.69 -32.14
C THR A 589 -4.31 -18.35 -31.39
N ILE A 590 -4.82 -17.31 -32.04
CA ILE A 590 -4.87 -15.95 -31.44
C ILE A 590 -5.75 -15.90 -30.18
N GLU A 591 -6.82 -16.70 -30.14
CA GLU A 591 -7.70 -16.80 -28.98
C GLU A 591 -6.96 -17.42 -27.78
N GLU A 592 -6.15 -18.45 -28.01
CA GLU A 592 -5.33 -19.07 -26.96
C GLU A 592 -4.21 -18.12 -26.49
N GLN A 593 -3.58 -17.37 -27.41
CA GLN A 593 -2.61 -16.34 -27.05
C GLN A 593 -3.24 -15.30 -26.11
N GLN A 594 -4.45 -14.82 -26.44
CA GLN A 594 -5.16 -13.85 -25.60
C GLN A 594 -5.51 -14.41 -24.22
N ALA A 595 -5.95 -15.67 -24.16
CA ALA A 595 -6.28 -16.34 -22.91
C ALA A 595 -5.05 -16.51 -22.01
N ILE A 596 -3.92 -16.99 -22.58
CA ILE A 596 -2.65 -17.15 -21.86
C ILE A 596 -2.11 -15.78 -21.40
N GLY A 597 -2.12 -14.79 -22.30
CA GLY A 597 -1.70 -13.43 -21.97
C GLY A 597 -2.49 -12.85 -20.81
N SER A 598 -3.82 -12.96 -20.84
CA SER A 598 -4.71 -12.51 -19.78
C SER A 598 -4.48 -13.25 -18.46
N TYR A 599 -4.26 -14.55 -18.49
CA TYR A 599 -3.95 -15.35 -17.31
C TYR A 599 -2.72 -14.83 -16.57
N PHE A 600 -1.59 -14.66 -17.28
CA PHE A 600 -0.36 -14.17 -16.67
C PHE A 600 -0.42 -12.69 -16.29
N SER A 601 -1.11 -11.87 -17.06
CA SER A 601 -1.33 -10.45 -16.72
C SER A 601 -2.12 -10.31 -15.41
N ASN A 602 -3.17 -11.10 -15.21
CA ASN A 602 -3.92 -11.13 -13.95
C ASN A 602 -3.03 -11.58 -12.78
N LEU A 603 -2.15 -12.57 -13.00
CA LEU A 603 -1.25 -13.06 -11.98
C LEU A 603 -0.17 -12.01 -11.61
N ASP A 604 0.37 -11.29 -12.59
CA ASP A 604 1.27 -10.16 -12.34
C ASP A 604 0.58 -9.02 -11.58
N ASN A 605 -0.67 -8.70 -11.89
CA ASN A 605 -1.45 -7.71 -11.14
C ASN A 605 -1.66 -8.12 -9.67
N LEU A 606 -1.89 -9.43 -9.39
CA LEU A 606 -1.99 -9.94 -8.03
C LEU A 606 -0.65 -9.82 -7.29
N ILE A 607 0.46 -10.19 -7.92
CA ILE A 607 1.82 -10.09 -7.38
C ILE A 607 2.12 -8.62 -7.03
N THR A 608 1.89 -7.70 -7.95
CA THR A 608 2.11 -6.25 -7.74
C THR A 608 1.25 -5.71 -6.60
N SER A 609 -0.04 -6.06 -6.57
CA SER A 609 -0.95 -5.63 -5.51
C SER A 609 -0.50 -6.11 -4.12
N HIS A 610 -0.02 -7.37 -4.00
CA HIS A 610 0.50 -7.89 -2.74
C HIS A 610 1.81 -7.19 -2.33
N GLN A 611 2.70 -6.92 -3.29
CA GLN A 611 3.95 -6.18 -3.05
C GLN A 611 3.69 -4.76 -2.53
N GLU A 612 2.75 -4.05 -3.13
CA GLU A 612 2.34 -2.70 -2.70
C GLU A 612 1.75 -2.74 -1.28
N LYS A 613 0.89 -3.72 -0.98
CA LYS A 613 0.31 -3.88 0.35
C LYS A 613 1.35 -4.20 1.42
N ILE A 614 2.32 -5.06 1.12
CA ILE A 614 3.43 -5.34 2.03
C ILE A 614 4.20 -4.04 2.33
N THR A 615 4.56 -3.28 1.31
CA THR A 615 5.29 -2.00 1.45
C THR A 615 4.50 -1.01 2.30
N LEU A 616 3.20 -0.90 2.06
CA LEU A 616 2.32 -0.04 2.84
C LEU A 616 2.27 -0.48 4.31
N LEU A 617 2.00 -1.76 4.58
CA LEU A 617 1.90 -2.30 5.94
C LEU A 617 3.22 -2.17 6.72
N GLU A 618 4.38 -2.40 6.07
CA GLU A 618 5.70 -2.20 6.68
C GLU A 618 5.91 -0.73 7.06
N THR A 619 5.53 0.19 6.18
CA THR A 619 5.60 1.63 6.46
C THR A 619 4.69 2.03 7.61
N LEU A 620 3.46 1.51 7.64
CA LEU A 620 2.48 1.77 8.70
C LEU A 620 2.97 1.20 10.04
N LYS A 621 3.42 -0.05 10.07
CA LYS A 621 3.96 -0.66 11.29
C LYS A 621 5.15 0.13 11.82
N LYS A 622 6.08 0.51 10.94
CA LYS A 622 7.23 1.34 11.32
C LYS A 622 6.80 2.65 12.00
N LYS A 623 5.80 3.31 11.46
CA LYS A 623 5.27 4.55 12.02
C LYS A 623 4.55 4.32 13.35
N LEU A 624 3.73 3.27 13.47
CA LEU A 624 3.08 2.91 14.73
C LEU A 624 4.11 2.64 15.83
N LEU A 625 5.17 1.88 15.54
CA LEU A 625 6.27 1.67 16.48
C LEU A 625 6.96 2.97 16.92
N GLN A 626 7.07 3.97 16.02
CA GLN A 626 7.64 5.27 16.38
C GLN A 626 6.70 6.12 17.24
N ASP A 627 5.42 6.06 17.00
CA ASP A 627 4.44 6.98 17.58
C ASP A 627 3.74 6.40 18.84
N MET A 628 3.70 5.06 19.00
CA MET A 628 3.07 4.38 20.14
C MET A 628 4.04 4.04 21.29
N PHE A 629 5.34 4.23 21.11
CA PHE A 629 6.34 4.06 22.15
C PHE A 629 7.04 5.39 22.42
N ILE A 630 7.48 5.58 23.68
CA ILE A 630 8.18 6.79 24.14
C ILE A 630 9.67 6.72 23.78
#